data_939409c04fd86cdcb7f28e7d7c342a58
#
_entry.id   939409c04fd86cdcb7f28e7d7c342a58
#
_cell.length_a   1.000
_cell.length_b   1.000
_cell.length_c   1.000
_cell.angle_alpha   90.00
_cell.angle_beta   90.00
_cell.angle_gamma   90.00
#
_symmetry.space_group_name_H-M   'P 1'
#
loop_
_entity.id
_entity.type
_entity.pdbx_description
1 polymer ?
#
loop_
_entity_poly.entity_id
_entity_poly.type
_entity_poly.pdbx_seq_one_letter_code
_entity_poly.pdbx_strand_id
1 'polypeptide(L)'
;MQDRKDIISKFQSSANDTGSAAVQIALITERIQYISNHLKTNPKDFAGERGLNKLVGQRKRLLAYLKRTDFEKYQQVTKELKLRK
;
A
#
# COMPACT_ATOMS: atom_id res chain seq x y z
N MET A 1 -5.29 7.95 10.70
CA MET A 1 -5.30 7.17 9.44
C MET A 1 -6.08 7.92 8.37
N GLN A 2 -5.60 7.88 7.14
CA GLN A 2 -6.35 8.46 6.03
C GLN A 2 -7.58 7.62 5.72
N ASP A 3 -8.65 8.30 5.29
CA ASP A 3 -9.83 7.64 4.80
C ASP A 3 -9.51 6.93 3.48
N ARG A 4 -10.08 5.74 3.27
CA ARG A 4 -9.91 4.99 2.03
C ARG A 4 -10.36 5.78 0.81
N LYS A 5 -11.43 6.56 0.94
CA LYS A 5 -11.92 7.40 -0.16
C LYS A 5 -10.87 8.43 -0.59
N ASP A 6 -10.19 9.03 0.38
CA ASP A 6 -9.14 10.00 0.08
C ASP A 6 -7.97 9.35 -0.64
N ILE A 7 -7.58 8.14 -0.21
CA ILE A 7 -6.49 7.40 -0.85
C ILE A 7 -6.87 7.03 -2.28
N ILE A 8 -8.07 6.51 -2.48
CA ILE A 8 -8.56 6.13 -3.80
C ILE A 8 -8.61 7.36 -4.73
N SER A 9 -9.17 8.46 -4.27
CA SER A 9 -9.26 9.69 -5.05
C SER A 9 -7.90 10.19 -5.47
N LYS A 10 -6.92 10.12 -4.57
CA LYS A 10 -5.57 10.62 -4.82
C LYS A 10 -4.86 9.87 -5.94
N PHE A 11 -5.09 8.57 -6.07
CA PHE A 11 -4.36 7.72 -7.01
C PHE A 11 -5.19 7.22 -8.18
N GLN A 12 -6.47 7.57 -8.27
CA GLN A 12 -7.29 7.18 -9.40
C GLN A 12 -6.85 7.91 -10.67
N SER A 13 -6.72 7.17 -11.76
CA SER A 13 -6.51 7.77 -13.07
C SER A 13 -7.84 8.11 -13.76
N SER A 14 -8.95 7.53 -13.27
CA SER A 14 -10.30 7.85 -13.71
C SER A 14 -11.27 7.61 -12.55
N ALA A 15 -12.51 8.09 -12.69
CA ALA A 15 -13.52 7.96 -11.64
C ALA A 15 -13.83 6.50 -11.28
N ASN A 16 -13.62 5.58 -12.21
CA ASN A 16 -13.93 4.16 -12.02
C ASN A 16 -12.69 3.31 -11.74
N ASP A 17 -11.52 3.92 -11.58
CA ASP A 17 -10.26 3.20 -11.44
C ASP A 17 -9.98 2.93 -9.96
N THR A 18 -10.74 2.01 -9.37
CA THR A 18 -10.55 1.60 -7.98
C THR A 18 -9.69 0.35 -7.84
N GLY A 19 -9.40 -0.35 -8.95
CA GLY A 19 -8.63 -1.58 -8.96
C GLY A 19 -7.21 -1.45 -9.49
N SER A 20 -6.74 -0.23 -9.77
CA SER A 20 -5.41 -0.05 -10.31
C SER A 20 -4.33 -0.46 -9.29
N ALA A 21 -3.14 -0.82 -9.79
CA ALA A 21 -2.02 -1.18 -8.92
C ALA A 21 -1.69 -0.04 -7.96
N ALA A 22 -1.74 1.21 -8.42
CA ALA A 22 -1.45 2.36 -7.57
C ALA A 22 -2.43 2.47 -6.41
N VAL A 23 -3.72 2.31 -6.66
CA VAL A 23 -4.75 2.35 -5.62
C VAL A 23 -4.55 1.19 -4.64
N GLN A 24 -4.30 -0.02 -5.14
CA GLN A 24 -4.07 -1.18 -4.29
C GLN A 24 -2.85 -0.99 -3.39
N ILE A 25 -1.76 -0.45 -3.92
CA ILE A 25 -0.56 -0.17 -3.14
C ILE A 25 -0.87 0.83 -2.01
N ALA A 26 -1.64 1.86 -2.30
CA ALA A 26 -2.01 2.86 -1.29
C ALA A 26 -2.84 2.24 -0.17
N LEU A 27 -3.82 1.42 -0.51
CA LEU A 27 -4.68 0.75 0.47
C LEU A 27 -3.89 -0.26 1.31
N ILE A 28 -3.01 -1.03 0.69
CA ILE A 28 -2.15 -1.98 1.39
C ILE A 28 -1.20 -1.24 2.35
N THR A 29 -0.65 -0.11 1.92
CA THR A 29 0.25 0.69 2.76
C THR A 29 -0.48 1.19 4.01
N GLU A 30 -1.71 1.66 3.87
CA GLU A 30 -2.51 2.07 5.02
C GLU A 30 -2.71 0.90 5.99
N ARG A 31 -3.04 -0.27 5.46
CA ARG A 31 -3.27 -1.46 6.26
C ARG A 31 -1.99 -1.91 6.97
N ILE A 32 -0.84 -1.83 6.30
CA ILE A 32 0.45 -2.15 6.89
C ILE A 32 0.73 -1.22 8.07
N GLN A 33 0.48 0.07 7.92
CA GLN A 33 0.68 1.03 9.00
C GLN A 33 -0.21 0.73 10.20
N TYR A 34 -1.46 0.39 9.95
CA TYR A 34 -2.40 0.04 11.00
C TYR A 34 -1.91 -1.18 11.79
N ILE A 35 -1.52 -2.25 11.10
CA ILE A 35 -1.05 -3.48 11.74
C ILE A 35 0.28 -3.24 12.46
N SER A 36 1.19 -2.47 11.86
CA SER A 36 2.47 -2.13 12.50
C SER A 36 2.25 -1.43 13.83
N ASN A 37 1.32 -0.48 13.87
CA ASN A 37 1.00 0.23 15.12
C ASN A 37 0.36 -0.72 16.14
N HIS A 38 -0.49 -1.64 15.68
CA HIS A 38 -1.08 -2.65 16.56
C HIS A 38 0.00 -3.54 17.18
N LEU A 39 1.00 -3.94 16.40
CA LEU A 39 2.06 -4.82 16.87
C LEU A 39 3.00 -4.14 17.86
N LYS A 40 3.10 -2.82 17.85
CA LYS A 40 3.88 -2.09 18.84
C LYS A 40 3.33 -2.28 20.24
N THR A 41 2.03 -2.41 20.37
CA THR A 41 1.36 -2.64 21.67
C THR A 41 1.05 -4.10 21.91
N ASN A 42 1.15 -4.95 20.88
CA ASN A 42 0.85 -6.38 20.97
C ASN A 42 1.97 -7.20 20.30
N PRO A 43 3.19 -7.19 20.86
CA PRO A 43 4.35 -7.79 20.17
C PRO A 43 4.28 -9.32 20.05
N LYS A 44 3.37 -9.96 20.80
CA LYS A 44 3.20 -11.42 20.74
C LYS A 44 2.05 -11.85 19.84
N ASP A 45 1.48 -10.93 19.07
CA ASP A 45 0.44 -11.26 18.09
C ASP A 45 1.08 -11.82 16.81
N PHE A 46 1.40 -13.11 16.84
CA PHE A 46 2.08 -13.75 15.73
C PHE A 46 1.21 -13.87 14.48
N ALA A 47 -0.09 -13.97 14.65
CA ALA A 47 -1.02 -13.97 13.51
C ALA A 47 -1.01 -12.62 12.80
N GLY A 48 -1.01 -11.52 13.56
CA GLY A 48 -0.89 -10.18 13.00
C GLY A 48 0.44 -9.97 12.28
N GLU A 49 1.53 -10.47 12.86
CA GLU A 49 2.85 -10.39 12.23
C GLU A 49 2.88 -11.12 10.87
N ARG A 50 2.29 -12.32 10.81
CA ARG A 50 2.19 -13.05 9.53
C ARG A 50 1.35 -12.29 8.52
N GLY A 51 0.24 -11.70 8.95
CA GLY A 51 -0.59 -10.87 8.08
C GLY A 51 0.17 -9.67 7.55
N LEU A 52 0.95 -9.02 8.40
CA LEU A 52 1.78 -7.89 8.00
C LEU A 52 2.80 -8.30 6.92
N ASN A 53 3.51 -9.40 7.14
CA ASN A 53 4.51 -9.89 6.19
C ASN A 53 3.88 -10.24 4.85
N LYS A 54 2.68 -10.81 4.86
CA LYS A 54 1.94 -11.12 3.63
C LYS A 54 1.60 -9.85 2.86
N LEU A 55 1.14 -8.81 3.56
CA LEU A 55 0.82 -7.53 2.94
C LEU A 55 2.06 -6.85 2.36
N VAL A 56 3.19 -6.90 3.07
CA VAL A 56 4.45 -6.36 2.58
C VAL A 56 4.86 -7.07 1.29
N GLY A 57 4.72 -8.40 1.23
CA GLY A 57 5.01 -9.16 0.02
C GLY A 57 4.10 -8.79 -1.14
N GLN A 58 2.81 -8.59 -0.88
CA GLN A 58 1.87 -8.17 -1.91
C GLN A 58 2.22 -6.77 -2.44
N ARG A 59 2.57 -5.84 -1.55
CA ARG A 59 2.97 -4.50 -1.96
C ARG A 59 4.21 -4.52 -2.84
N LYS A 60 5.20 -5.33 -2.49
CA LYS A 60 6.42 -5.46 -3.30
C LYS A 60 6.12 -5.95 -4.71
N ARG A 61 5.22 -6.93 -4.83
CA ARG A 61 4.82 -7.45 -6.14
C ARG A 61 4.10 -6.40 -6.98
N LEU A 62 3.19 -5.66 -6.36
CA LEU A 62 2.47 -4.60 -7.05
C LEU A 62 3.41 -3.47 -7.47
N LEU A 63 4.36 -3.10 -6.62
CA LEU A 63 5.35 -2.07 -6.96
C LEU A 63 6.24 -2.53 -8.12
N ALA A 64 6.66 -3.78 -8.12
CA ALA A 64 7.47 -4.32 -9.22
C ALA A 64 6.69 -4.32 -10.53
N TYR A 65 5.41 -4.69 -10.48
CA TYR A 65 4.53 -4.65 -11.64
C TYR A 65 4.37 -3.22 -12.16
N LEU A 66 4.10 -2.28 -11.26
CA LEU A 66 3.89 -0.88 -11.62
C LEU A 66 5.16 -0.26 -12.21
N LYS A 67 6.31 -0.56 -11.63
CA LYS A 67 7.59 -0.09 -12.12
C LYS A 67 7.85 -0.54 -13.56
N ARG A 68 7.43 -1.76 -13.90
CA ARG A 68 7.61 -2.32 -15.24
C ARG A 68 6.60 -1.76 -16.25
N THR A 69 5.35 -1.54 -15.81
CA THR A 69 4.26 -1.17 -16.72
C THR A 69 4.02 0.34 -16.79
N ASP A 70 4.27 1.07 -15.72
CA ASP A 70 4.06 2.52 -15.65
C ASP A 70 5.05 3.13 -14.65
N PHE A 71 6.24 3.38 -15.13
CA PHE A 71 7.34 3.87 -14.28
C PHE A 71 7.03 5.24 -13.67
N GLU A 72 6.37 6.12 -14.41
CA GLU A 72 6.01 7.44 -13.89
C GLU A 72 5.06 7.32 -12.70
N LYS A 73 4.07 6.45 -12.83
CA LYS A 73 3.12 6.20 -11.75
C LYS A 73 3.83 5.57 -10.56
N TYR A 74 4.77 4.65 -10.81
CA TYR A 74 5.58 4.05 -9.75
C TYR A 74 6.34 5.11 -8.96
N GLN A 75 6.97 6.05 -9.65
CA GLN A 75 7.70 7.14 -8.98
C GLN A 75 6.75 8.01 -8.17
N GLN A 76 5.59 8.35 -8.73
CA GLN A 76 4.60 9.15 -8.03
C GLN A 76 4.13 8.46 -6.76
N VAL A 77 3.80 7.17 -6.84
CA VAL A 77 3.30 6.41 -5.69
C VAL A 77 4.37 6.31 -4.60
N THR A 78 5.60 5.98 -4.96
CA THR A 78 6.66 5.86 -3.96
C THR A 78 6.96 7.19 -3.28
N LYS A 79 6.92 8.28 -4.04
CA LYS A 79 7.13 9.62 -3.48
C LYS A 79 5.99 10.02 -2.54
N GLU A 80 4.75 9.82 -2.97
CA GLU A 80 3.57 10.21 -2.20
C GLU A 80 3.42 9.42 -0.91
N LEU A 81 3.71 8.13 -0.95
CA LEU A 81 3.58 7.25 0.20
C LEU A 81 4.89 7.11 0.99
N LYS A 82 5.95 7.76 0.53
CA LYS A 82 7.29 7.70 1.16
C LYS A 82 7.77 6.26 1.31
N LEU A 83 7.50 5.45 0.29
CA LEU A 83 7.92 4.05 0.30
C LEU A 83 9.38 3.93 -0.08
N ARG A 84 10.07 2.99 0.55
CA ARG A 84 11.42 2.62 0.14
C ARG A 84 11.35 1.64 -1.03
N LYS A 85 12.31 1.77 -1.93
CA LYS A 85 12.40 0.88 -3.08
C LYS A 85 12.67 -0.56 -2.67
#